data_01112c2c1164d53904f3589656bb15d2
#
_entry.id   01112c2c1164d53904f3589656bb15d2
#
_cell.length_a   1.000
_cell.length_b   1.000
_cell.length_c   1.000
_cell.angle_alpha   90.00
_cell.angle_beta   90.00
_cell.angle_gamma   90.00
#
_symmetry.space_group_name_H-M   'P 1'
#
loop_
_entity.id
_entity.type
_entity.pdbx_description
1 polymer ?
#
loop_
_entity_poly.entity_id
_entity_poly.type
_entity_poly.pdbx_seq_one_letter_code
_entity_poly.pdbx_strand_id
1 'polypeptide(L)'
;MSDAGPKPAVPYQHLYTDQNGVSRFRECALENYELKGVGDADPQWNDKMERGEATVVFTVQPVGWVGDWHENPAPQWIVVLSGRWWIEAMDGTRIEQGPGEFSFGGDQNCIEKDGKKGHKSGTIGDEPCRLMTVQLHRDPVGPCELK
;
A
#
# COMPACT_ATOMS: atom_id res chain seq x y z
N MET A 1 21.13 -27.08 -8.04
CA MET A 1 20.60 -26.03 -7.18
C MET A 1 20.66 -24.70 -7.91
N SER A 2 19.55 -24.00 -7.99
CA SER A 2 19.55 -22.65 -8.52
C SER A 2 20.13 -21.69 -7.51
N ASP A 3 20.89 -20.71 -7.99
CA ASP A 3 21.35 -19.60 -7.17
C ASP A 3 20.18 -18.61 -7.01
N ALA A 4 19.71 -18.43 -5.77
CA ALA A 4 18.62 -17.52 -5.48
C ALA A 4 19.06 -16.05 -5.42
N GLY A 5 20.35 -15.79 -5.54
CA GLY A 5 20.91 -14.45 -5.45
C GLY A 5 20.85 -13.84 -4.05
N PRO A 6 21.17 -12.55 -3.93
CA PRO A 6 21.17 -11.86 -2.64
C PRO A 6 19.74 -11.66 -2.11
N LYS A 7 19.62 -11.50 -0.80
CA LYS A 7 18.35 -11.22 -0.14
C LYS A 7 17.72 -9.95 -0.72
N PRO A 8 16.47 -10.01 -1.18
CA PRO A 8 15.82 -8.85 -1.78
C PRO A 8 15.35 -7.84 -0.73
N ALA A 9 15.13 -6.62 -1.20
CA ALA A 9 14.39 -5.59 -0.47
C ALA A 9 13.40 -4.98 -1.47
N VAL A 10 12.11 -5.06 -1.16
CA VAL A 10 11.05 -4.62 -2.08
C VAL A 10 10.43 -3.33 -1.55
N PRO A 11 10.57 -2.21 -2.27
CA PRO A 11 10.09 -0.93 -1.78
C PRO A 11 8.57 -0.82 -1.83
N TYR A 12 8.01 -0.08 -0.90
CA TYR A 12 6.61 0.32 -0.91
C TYR A 12 6.44 1.68 -0.22
N GLN A 13 5.32 2.33 -0.48
CA GLN A 13 4.98 3.59 0.18
C GLN A 13 4.01 3.30 1.33
N HIS A 14 4.34 3.80 2.52
CA HIS A 14 3.47 3.70 3.68
C HIS A 14 2.81 5.05 3.94
N LEU A 15 1.51 5.13 3.69
CA LEU A 15 0.70 6.26 4.07
C LEU A 15 0.30 6.06 5.53
N TYR A 16 0.65 7.00 6.39
CA TYR A 16 0.38 6.90 7.83
C TYR A 16 -0.11 8.23 8.39
N THR A 17 -0.73 8.20 9.54
CA THR A 17 -1.15 9.40 10.27
C THR A 17 -0.12 9.70 11.34
N ASP A 18 0.42 10.93 11.34
CA ASP A 18 1.40 11.35 12.34
C ASP A 18 0.73 11.73 13.66
N GLN A 19 1.54 12.10 14.66
CA GLN A 19 1.06 12.48 15.98
C GLN A 19 0.19 13.74 16.00
N ASN A 20 0.22 14.53 14.94
CA ASN A 20 -0.60 15.73 14.79
C ASN A 20 -1.90 15.48 14.01
N GLY A 21 -2.17 14.21 13.65
CA GLY A 21 -3.36 13.84 12.89
C GLY A 21 -3.24 14.13 11.39
N VAL A 22 -2.03 14.35 10.88
CA VAL A 22 -1.77 14.66 9.48
C VAL A 22 -1.25 13.42 8.76
N SER A 23 -1.85 13.08 7.63
CA SER A 23 -1.37 11.94 6.83
C SER A 23 -0.10 12.31 6.08
N ARG A 24 0.84 11.37 6.02
CA ARG A 24 2.15 11.51 5.39
C ARG A 24 2.56 10.20 4.73
N PHE A 25 3.47 10.30 3.77
CA PHE A 25 4.10 9.12 3.19
C PHE A 25 5.49 8.90 3.76
N ARG A 26 5.85 7.62 3.90
CA ARG A 26 7.23 7.20 4.12
C ARG A 26 7.55 6.06 3.18
N GLU A 27 8.70 6.13 2.53
CA GLU A 27 9.20 5.02 1.73
C GLU A 27 9.75 3.95 2.67
N CYS A 28 9.26 2.73 2.50
CA CYS A 28 9.64 1.56 3.29
C CYS A 28 10.10 0.43 2.37
N ALA A 29 10.60 -0.64 2.93
CA ALA A 29 10.93 -1.83 2.17
C ALA A 29 10.54 -3.09 2.93
N LEU A 30 10.05 -4.09 2.21
CA LEU A 30 9.92 -5.43 2.74
C LEU A 30 11.31 -6.06 2.75
N GLU A 31 11.83 -6.38 3.92
CA GLU A 31 13.22 -6.83 4.11
C GLU A 31 13.33 -8.15 4.88
N ASN A 32 12.22 -8.66 5.40
CA ASN A 32 12.22 -9.86 6.23
C ASN A 32 12.07 -11.13 5.39
N TYR A 33 12.79 -11.17 4.29
CA TYR A 33 12.76 -12.30 3.38
C TYR A 33 13.52 -13.50 3.91
N GLU A 34 12.90 -14.67 3.81
CA GLU A 34 13.52 -15.96 4.11
C GLU A 34 13.54 -16.81 2.85
N LEU A 35 14.67 -17.46 2.59
CA LEU A 35 14.81 -18.36 1.48
C LEU A 35 14.22 -19.73 1.88
N LYS A 36 13.11 -20.09 1.25
CA LYS A 36 12.38 -21.29 1.63
C LYS A 36 11.68 -21.91 0.43
N GLY A 37 11.69 -23.23 0.36
CA GLY A 37 10.93 -23.98 -0.62
C GLY A 37 9.45 -24.05 -0.27
N VAL A 38 8.62 -24.13 -1.29
CA VAL A 38 7.20 -24.37 -1.17
C VAL A 38 6.91 -25.71 -1.85
N GLY A 39 6.51 -26.73 -1.07
CA GLY A 39 6.38 -28.08 -1.56
C GLY A 39 7.73 -28.60 -2.10
N ASP A 40 7.71 -29.18 -3.29
CA ASP A 40 8.91 -29.73 -3.94
C ASP A 40 9.62 -28.71 -4.85
N ALA A 41 9.21 -27.44 -4.80
CA ALA A 41 9.84 -26.40 -5.59
C ALA A 41 11.17 -25.96 -5.02
N ASP A 42 12.05 -25.44 -5.88
CA ASP A 42 13.30 -24.85 -5.44
C ASP A 42 13.03 -23.71 -4.46
N PRO A 43 13.98 -23.44 -3.54
CA PRO A 43 13.81 -22.32 -2.59
C PRO A 43 13.64 -20.98 -3.28
N GLN A 44 12.74 -20.16 -2.75
CA GLN A 44 12.49 -18.79 -3.19
C GLN A 44 12.42 -17.87 -1.97
N TRP A 45 12.58 -16.60 -2.21
CA TRP A 45 12.52 -15.58 -1.16
C TRP A 45 11.07 -15.25 -0.81
N ASN A 46 10.73 -15.32 0.47
CA ASN A 46 9.39 -15.01 0.97
C ASN A 46 9.48 -14.10 2.19
N ASP A 47 8.73 -13.01 2.17
CA ASP A 47 8.47 -12.17 3.33
C ASP A 47 7.02 -12.43 3.76
N LYS A 48 6.84 -13.23 4.77
CA LYS A 48 5.53 -13.67 5.22
C LYS A 48 5.02 -12.79 6.35
N MET A 49 3.90 -12.13 6.11
CA MET A 49 3.23 -11.35 7.14
C MET A 49 2.64 -12.26 8.22
N GLU A 50 2.45 -11.69 9.41
CA GLU A 50 1.78 -12.37 10.48
C GLU A 50 0.36 -12.78 10.06
N ARG A 51 -0.07 -13.95 10.50
CA ARG A 51 -1.41 -14.45 10.20
C ARG A 51 -2.48 -13.59 10.87
N GLY A 52 -3.53 -13.28 10.13
CA GLY A 52 -4.67 -12.50 10.63
C GLY A 52 -5.85 -12.58 9.68
N GLU A 53 -6.94 -11.94 10.08
CA GLU A 53 -8.12 -11.82 9.23
C GLU A 53 -7.89 -10.74 8.18
N ALA A 54 -8.39 -10.99 6.98
CA ALA A 54 -8.28 -10.05 5.87
C ALA A 54 -9.51 -10.11 4.97
N THR A 55 -9.83 -8.97 4.36
CA THR A 55 -10.81 -8.88 3.29
C THR A 55 -10.10 -8.45 2.03
N VAL A 56 -10.24 -9.23 0.96
CA VAL A 56 -9.64 -8.91 -0.34
C VAL A 56 -10.68 -8.22 -1.22
N VAL A 57 -10.31 -7.08 -1.79
CA VAL A 57 -11.18 -6.29 -2.68
C VAL A 57 -10.46 -6.02 -3.99
N PHE A 58 -11.13 -6.30 -5.10
CA PHE A 58 -10.63 -5.93 -6.44
C PHE A 58 -11.41 -4.71 -6.92
N THR A 59 -10.71 -3.63 -7.22
CA THR A 59 -11.31 -2.34 -7.57
C THR A 59 -10.91 -1.94 -8.98
N VAL A 60 -11.84 -1.35 -9.72
CA VAL A 60 -11.58 -0.70 -10.99
C VAL A 60 -11.92 0.77 -10.85
N GLN A 61 -10.92 1.63 -10.99
CA GLN A 61 -11.12 3.07 -11.02
C GLN A 61 -11.23 3.49 -12.49
N PRO A 62 -12.38 4.02 -12.92
CA PRO A 62 -12.56 4.43 -14.34
C PRO A 62 -11.57 5.53 -14.74
N VAL A 63 -11.41 5.71 -16.04
CA VAL A 63 -10.68 6.84 -16.58
C VAL A 63 -11.27 8.15 -16.03
N GLY A 64 -10.41 9.03 -15.54
CA GLY A 64 -10.84 10.31 -14.98
C GLY A 64 -11.42 10.25 -13.55
N TRP A 65 -11.45 9.08 -12.94
CA TRP A 65 -11.97 8.96 -11.57
C TRP A 65 -11.10 9.74 -10.58
N VAL A 66 -11.75 10.46 -9.68
CA VAL A 66 -11.10 11.15 -8.54
C VAL A 66 -11.87 10.80 -7.26
N GLY A 67 -11.16 10.25 -6.29
CA GLY A 67 -11.68 10.04 -4.94
C GLY A 67 -11.28 11.21 -4.06
N ASP A 68 -12.27 11.95 -3.57
CA ASP A 68 -12.05 13.09 -2.68
C ASP A 68 -11.50 12.65 -1.32
N TRP A 69 -11.08 13.60 -0.51
CA TRP A 69 -10.43 13.34 0.78
C TRP A 69 -11.20 12.36 1.66
N HIS A 70 -10.57 11.26 2.00
CA HIS A 70 -11.12 10.22 2.89
C HIS A 70 -9.99 9.34 3.40
N GLU A 71 -10.18 8.73 4.56
CA GLU A 71 -9.26 7.75 5.11
C GLU A 71 -9.45 6.39 4.44
N ASN A 72 -8.41 5.56 4.42
CA ASN A 72 -8.61 4.13 4.13
C ASN A 72 -9.53 3.56 5.21
N PRO A 73 -10.52 2.70 4.84
CA PRO A 73 -11.51 2.19 5.81
C PRO A 73 -10.88 1.27 6.87
N ALA A 74 -9.76 0.66 6.54
CA ALA A 74 -8.96 -0.18 7.42
C ALA A 74 -7.51 -0.12 6.95
N PRO A 75 -6.52 -0.43 7.79
CA PRO A 75 -5.16 -0.63 7.31
C PRO A 75 -5.14 -1.65 6.19
N GLN A 76 -4.60 -1.29 5.04
CA GLN A 76 -4.72 -2.17 3.86
C GLN A 76 -3.55 -2.03 2.90
N TRP A 77 -3.15 -3.18 2.35
CA TRP A 77 -2.27 -3.21 1.18
C TRP A 77 -3.06 -2.82 -0.06
N ILE A 78 -2.46 -2.00 -0.92
CA ILE A 78 -3.05 -1.60 -2.20
C ILE A 78 -2.01 -1.87 -3.28
N VAL A 79 -2.33 -2.82 -4.16
CA VAL A 79 -1.42 -3.26 -5.23
C VAL A 79 -2.01 -2.83 -6.56
N VAL A 80 -1.20 -2.15 -7.38
CA VAL A 80 -1.62 -1.78 -8.74
C VAL A 80 -1.43 -3.00 -9.64
N LEU A 81 -2.52 -3.46 -10.24
CA LEU A 81 -2.52 -4.58 -11.19
C LEU A 81 -2.32 -4.08 -12.62
N SER A 82 -3.00 -2.99 -12.99
CA SER A 82 -2.88 -2.36 -14.31
C SER A 82 -3.32 -0.91 -14.24
N GLY A 83 -2.89 -0.11 -15.21
CA GLY A 83 -3.13 1.33 -15.18
C GLY A 83 -2.22 2.04 -14.19
N ARG A 84 -2.53 3.29 -13.91
CA ARG A 84 -1.75 4.14 -13.00
C ARG A 84 -2.69 5.00 -12.17
N TRP A 85 -2.29 5.36 -10.97
CA TRP A 85 -3.02 6.28 -10.11
C TRP A 85 -2.07 7.17 -9.32
N TRP A 86 -2.61 8.24 -8.77
CA TRP A 86 -1.89 9.12 -7.85
C TRP A 86 -2.61 9.14 -6.50
N ILE A 87 -1.84 9.33 -5.43
CA ILE A 87 -2.36 9.49 -4.07
C ILE A 87 -1.68 10.71 -3.46
N GLU A 88 -2.47 11.59 -2.86
CA GLU A 88 -2.00 12.79 -2.20
C GLU A 88 -2.31 12.74 -0.71
N ALA A 89 -1.29 12.95 0.12
CA ALA A 89 -1.41 13.03 1.57
C ALA A 89 -1.77 14.45 2.01
N MET A 90 -2.21 14.58 3.25
CA MET A 90 -2.59 15.88 3.83
C MET A 90 -1.42 16.87 3.91
N ASP A 91 -0.18 16.39 3.96
CA ASP A 91 1.01 17.25 3.96
C ASP A 91 1.36 17.81 2.57
N GLY A 92 0.59 17.45 1.55
CA GLY A 92 0.81 17.88 0.16
C GLY A 92 1.67 16.96 -0.66
N THR A 93 2.25 15.91 -0.07
CA THR A 93 3.04 14.93 -0.80
C THR A 93 2.15 14.09 -1.68
N ARG A 94 2.52 13.97 -2.95
CA ARG A 94 1.79 13.17 -3.94
C ARG A 94 2.72 12.12 -4.53
N ILE A 95 2.24 10.89 -4.57
CA ILE A 95 2.94 9.80 -5.22
C ILE A 95 2.13 9.31 -6.42
N GLU A 96 2.81 8.70 -7.38
CA GLU A 96 2.19 8.03 -8.52
C GLU A 96 2.70 6.61 -8.56
N GLN A 97 1.80 5.66 -8.82
CA GLN A 97 2.14 4.25 -8.91
C GLN A 97 1.51 3.59 -10.12
N GLY A 98 2.24 2.67 -10.71
CA GLY A 98 1.82 1.84 -11.82
C GLY A 98 1.91 0.35 -11.51
N PRO A 99 1.75 -0.52 -12.53
CA PRO A 99 1.67 -1.98 -12.33
C PRO A 99 2.84 -2.54 -11.54
N GLY A 100 2.52 -3.35 -10.53
CA GLY A 100 3.52 -3.98 -9.65
C GLY A 100 3.96 -3.12 -8.48
N GLU A 101 3.68 -1.83 -8.48
CA GLU A 101 3.94 -0.96 -7.34
C GLU A 101 2.80 -1.05 -6.32
N PHE A 102 3.12 -0.84 -5.05
CA PHE A 102 2.11 -0.97 -4.00
C PHE A 102 2.38 -0.03 -2.84
N SER A 103 1.32 0.21 -2.07
CA SER A 103 1.35 1.07 -0.90
C SER A 103 0.62 0.41 0.26
N PHE A 104 0.85 0.91 1.45
CA PHE A 104 0.08 0.56 2.63
C PHE A 104 -0.73 1.76 3.07
N GLY A 105 -2.06 1.62 3.10
CA GLY A 105 -2.99 2.67 3.50
C GLY A 105 -3.28 2.62 4.99
N GLY A 106 -2.45 3.29 5.78
CA GLY A 106 -2.55 3.34 7.23
C GLY A 106 -2.91 4.71 7.78
N ASP A 107 -3.68 5.50 7.03
CA ASP A 107 -4.02 6.89 7.36
C ASP A 107 -5.30 7.03 8.20
N GLN A 108 -5.58 6.06 9.04
CA GLN A 108 -6.70 6.14 9.98
C GLN A 108 -6.39 7.15 11.09
N ASN A 109 -7.43 7.66 11.72
CA ASN A 109 -7.34 8.60 12.86
C ASN A 109 -6.75 9.97 12.50
N CYS A 110 -6.95 10.43 11.28
CA CYS A 110 -6.59 11.79 10.89
C CYS A 110 -7.47 12.82 11.59
N ILE A 111 -6.92 14.01 11.81
CA ILE A 111 -7.68 15.18 12.26
C ILE A 111 -7.91 16.06 11.04
N GLU A 112 -9.18 16.32 10.71
CA GLU A 112 -9.52 17.14 9.56
C GLU A 112 -8.87 18.54 9.69
N LYS A 113 -8.27 18.99 8.59
CA LYS A 113 -7.62 20.29 8.52
C LYS A 113 -7.84 20.89 7.13
N ASP A 114 -8.44 22.07 7.10
CA ASP A 114 -8.73 22.80 5.84
C ASP A 114 -9.51 21.95 4.83
N GLY A 115 -10.46 21.14 5.31
CA GLY A 115 -11.28 20.28 4.48
C GLY A 115 -10.59 18.98 4.04
N LYS A 116 -9.40 18.71 4.53
CA LYS A 116 -8.61 17.50 4.18
C LYS A 116 -8.61 16.52 5.34
N LYS A 117 -8.85 15.26 5.02
CA LYS A 117 -8.79 14.16 5.98
C LYS A 117 -8.43 12.88 5.23
N GLY A 118 -7.37 12.20 5.65
CA GLY A 118 -6.92 11.00 4.97
C GLY A 118 -6.12 11.34 3.72
N HIS A 119 -6.59 10.93 2.57
CA HIS A 119 -5.92 11.15 1.29
C HIS A 119 -6.92 11.46 0.18
N LYS A 120 -6.40 11.97 -0.91
CA LYS A 120 -7.12 12.17 -2.16
C LYS A 120 -6.40 11.35 -3.23
N SER A 121 -7.13 10.81 -4.18
CA SER A 121 -6.52 9.96 -5.21
C SER A 121 -7.25 10.08 -6.54
N GLY A 122 -6.61 9.61 -7.61
CA GLY A 122 -7.21 9.66 -8.92
C GLY A 122 -6.52 8.77 -9.94
N THR A 123 -7.25 8.43 -10.98
CA THR A 123 -6.73 7.67 -12.12
C THR A 123 -5.86 8.55 -13.00
N ILE A 124 -4.72 8.02 -13.44
CA ILE A 124 -3.83 8.69 -14.38
C ILE A 124 -3.99 8.06 -15.75
N GLY A 125 -4.09 8.92 -16.77
CA GLY A 125 -4.07 8.50 -18.17
C GLY A 125 -5.43 8.10 -18.71
N ASP A 126 -5.41 7.36 -19.80
CA ASP A 126 -6.57 7.03 -20.62
C ASP A 126 -7.03 5.58 -20.52
N GLU A 127 -6.55 4.87 -19.49
CA GLU A 127 -7.03 3.53 -19.17
C GLU A 127 -7.46 3.45 -17.70
N PRO A 128 -8.39 2.55 -17.35
CA PRO A 128 -8.78 2.35 -15.95
C PRO A 128 -7.62 1.87 -15.12
N CYS A 129 -7.60 2.24 -13.85
CA CYS A 129 -6.64 1.70 -12.88
C CYS A 129 -7.30 0.55 -12.13
N ARG A 130 -6.69 -0.62 -12.18
CA ARG A 130 -7.16 -1.82 -11.48
C ARG A 130 -6.28 -2.07 -10.26
N LEU A 131 -6.92 -2.19 -9.12
CA LEU A 131 -6.24 -2.36 -7.83
C LEU A 131 -6.72 -3.64 -7.15
N MET A 132 -5.81 -4.28 -6.43
CA MET A 132 -6.16 -5.29 -5.44
C MET A 132 -5.84 -4.72 -4.07
N THR A 133 -6.80 -4.73 -3.16
CA THR A 133 -6.58 -4.31 -1.78
C THR A 133 -6.76 -5.50 -0.85
N VAL A 134 -5.90 -5.55 0.17
CA VAL A 134 -6.00 -6.55 1.25
C VAL A 134 -6.18 -5.76 2.54
N GLN A 135 -7.42 -5.71 3.01
CA GLN A 135 -7.79 -5.00 4.23
C GLN A 135 -7.50 -5.88 5.43
N LEU A 136 -6.70 -5.37 6.34
CA LEU A 136 -6.31 -6.08 7.55
C LEU A 136 -7.22 -5.66 8.71
N HIS A 137 -7.85 -6.63 9.35
CA HIS A 137 -8.75 -6.37 10.50
C HIS A 137 -7.92 -6.22 11.76
N ARG A 138 -7.18 -5.11 11.85
CA ARG A 138 -6.28 -4.79 12.96
C ARG A 138 -6.11 -3.28 13.08
N ASP A 139 -5.50 -2.83 14.17
CA ASP A 139 -5.17 -1.42 14.35
C ASP A 139 -4.04 -0.99 13.40
N PRO A 140 -3.99 0.30 13.03
CA PRO A 140 -2.88 0.82 12.24
C PRO A 140 -1.57 0.74 13.02
N VAL A 141 -0.48 0.60 12.27
CA VAL A 141 0.89 0.54 12.82
C VAL A 141 1.68 1.77 12.38
N GLY A 142 2.77 2.05 13.08
CA GLY A 142 3.69 3.12 12.69
C GLY A 142 4.34 2.85 11.33
N PRO A 143 4.91 3.88 10.69
CA PRO A 143 5.49 3.72 9.37
C PRO A 143 6.65 2.72 9.37
N CYS A 144 6.65 1.84 8.37
CA CYS A 144 7.64 0.77 8.20
C CYS A 144 7.65 -0.30 9.31
N GLU A 145 6.60 -0.36 10.13
CA GLU A 145 6.51 -1.31 11.26
C GLU A 145 5.58 -2.51 10.99
N LEU A 146 5.30 -2.79 9.74
CA LEU A 146 4.49 -3.96 9.36
C LEU A 146 5.27 -5.25 9.59
N LYS A 147 4.60 -6.19 10.25
CA LYS A 147 5.16 -7.51 10.55
C LYS A 147 4.18 -8.61 10.21
#